data_b3ced909bec18185730ec031b36812a6
#
_entry.id   b3ced909bec18185730ec031b36812a6
#
_cell.length_a   1.000
_cell.length_b   1.000
_cell.length_c   1.000
_cell.angle_alpha   90.00
_cell.angle_beta   90.00
_cell.angle_gamma   90.00
#
_symmetry.space_group_name_H-M   'P 1'
#
loop_
_entity.id
_entity.type
_entity.pdbx_description
1 polymer ?
#
loop_
_entity_poly.entity_id
_entity_poly.type
_entity_poly.pdbx_seq_one_letter_code
_entity_poly.pdbx_strand_id
1 'polypeptide(L)'
;MTKQLRFTSESLSPLYKMSIGFDRLADQFFNDPSFATAQTGYPPFNITKQMVEGQEEPLYAITLAVAGFTKKDIDISIEDGTLKVEGKTNIIDTDESIEFLHKGIAERNFTRTFKLADYVEVESAKLEDGILRVNLFRNVPEAMKPKTIDIS
;
A
#
# COMPACT_ATOMS: atom_id res chain seq x y z
N MET A 1 26.35 33.36 -5.51
CA MET A 1 26.27 32.12 -4.67
C MET A 1 24.98 31.42 -4.99
N THR A 2 25.05 30.39 -5.81
CA THR A 2 23.88 29.58 -6.17
C THR A 2 23.70 28.49 -5.12
N LYS A 3 22.68 28.63 -4.30
CA LYS A 3 22.32 27.63 -3.30
C LYS A 3 21.68 26.47 -4.03
N GLN A 4 22.41 25.39 -4.27
CA GLN A 4 21.84 24.15 -4.77
C GLN A 4 20.95 23.56 -3.68
N LEU A 5 19.65 23.57 -3.93
CA LEU A 5 18.68 22.83 -3.13
C LEU A 5 18.94 21.33 -3.40
N ARG A 6 19.61 20.67 -2.47
CA ARG A 6 19.65 19.21 -2.43
C ARG A 6 18.27 18.74 -1.97
N PHE A 7 17.48 18.26 -2.89
CA PHE A 7 16.29 17.47 -2.56
C PHE A 7 16.77 16.13 -2.01
N THR A 8 16.68 15.96 -0.70
CA THR A 8 16.85 14.66 -0.07
C THR A 8 15.54 13.89 -0.23
N SER A 9 15.64 12.58 -0.46
CA SER A 9 14.50 11.67 -0.62
C SER A 9 13.51 11.65 0.56
N GLU A 10 13.87 12.29 1.68
CA GLU A 10 13.03 12.44 2.87
C GLU A 10 11.94 13.52 2.75
N SER A 11 12.07 14.44 1.79
CA SER A 11 11.07 15.48 1.55
C SER A 11 10.01 15.09 0.52
N LEU A 12 10.11 13.88 -0.04
CA LEU A 12 9.11 13.36 -0.96
C LEU A 12 7.83 13.06 -0.18
N SER A 13 6.81 13.76 -0.61
CA SER A 13 5.45 13.77 -0.09
C SER A 13 4.95 12.36 0.29
N PRO A 14 4.16 12.29 1.34
CA PRO A 14 3.44 11.09 1.77
C PRO A 14 2.66 10.35 0.68
N LEU A 15 2.33 11.02 -0.41
CA LEU A 15 1.64 10.44 -1.59
C LEU A 15 2.43 9.35 -2.31
N TYR A 16 3.75 9.46 -2.34
CA TYR A 16 4.63 8.44 -2.90
C TYR A 16 4.49 7.09 -2.19
N LYS A 17 4.15 7.13 -0.90
CA LYS A 17 4.01 5.94 -0.06
C LYS A 17 2.73 5.15 -0.30
N MET A 18 1.75 5.72 -1.02
CA MET A 18 0.45 5.11 -1.26
C MET A 18 0.25 4.56 -2.67
N SER A 19 1.21 4.79 -3.56
CA SER A 19 1.16 4.29 -4.94
C SER A 19 2.19 3.20 -5.16
N ILE A 20 1.73 2.03 -5.54
CA ILE A 20 2.56 0.86 -5.77
C ILE A 20 2.90 0.75 -7.24
N GLY A 21 4.19 0.73 -7.57
CA GLY A 21 4.68 0.66 -8.94
C GLY A 21 4.78 2.00 -9.68
N PHE A 22 4.41 3.13 -9.06
CA PHE A 22 4.51 4.48 -9.64
C PHE A 22 5.83 5.20 -9.33
N ASP A 23 6.83 4.50 -8.87
CA ASP A 23 8.12 5.07 -8.49
C ASP A 23 8.86 5.78 -9.63
N ARG A 24 8.42 5.62 -10.88
CA ARG A 24 8.93 6.34 -12.07
C ARG A 24 8.03 7.49 -12.54
N LEU A 25 6.80 7.57 -12.05
CA LEU A 25 5.79 8.53 -12.52
C LEU A 25 5.31 9.46 -11.40
N ALA A 26 6.00 9.50 -10.28
CA ALA A 26 5.61 10.23 -9.07
C ALA A 26 5.31 11.72 -9.32
N ASP A 27 6.01 12.35 -10.28
CA ASP A 27 5.90 13.78 -10.53
C ASP A 27 4.54 14.21 -11.14
N GLN A 28 3.79 13.30 -11.73
CA GLN A 28 2.49 13.63 -12.34
C GLN A 28 1.31 13.59 -11.35
N PHE A 29 1.49 12.90 -10.22
CA PHE A 29 0.40 12.69 -9.24
C PHE A 29 0.42 13.66 -8.05
N PHE A 30 1.45 14.49 -7.93
CA PHE A 30 1.59 15.42 -6.80
C PHE A 30 0.53 16.52 -6.71
N ASN A 31 -0.30 16.69 -7.72
CA ASN A 31 -1.29 17.76 -7.78
C ASN A 31 -2.73 17.33 -7.45
N ASP A 32 -2.97 16.07 -7.09
CA ASP A 32 -4.33 15.62 -6.75
C ASP A 32 -4.60 15.72 -5.24
N PRO A 33 -5.47 16.64 -4.80
CA PRO A 33 -5.77 16.86 -3.40
C PRO A 33 -6.46 15.68 -2.70
N SER A 34 -7.04 14.74 -3.44
CA SER A 34 -7.72 13.58 -2.87
C SER A 34 -6.76 12.60 -2.19
N PHE A 35 -5.45 12.67 -2.48
CA PHE A 35 -4.45 11.84 -1.84
C PHE A 35 -3.94 12.37 -0.50
N ALA A 36 -4.11 13.67 -0.23
CA ALA A 36 -3.57 14.28 0.98
C ALA A 36 -4.26 13.82 2.28
N THR A 37 -5.52 13.37 2.20
CA THR A 37 -6.33 12.96 3.36
C THR A 37 -6.13 11.49 3.77
N ALA A 38 -5.48 10.69 2.95
CA ALA A 38 -5.35 9.25 3.19
C ALA A 38 -4.23 8.87 4.19
N GLN A 39 -3.47 9.83 4.70
CA GLN A 39 -2.23 9.54 5.45
C GLN A 39 -2.38 9.37 6.94
N THR A 40 -3.42 9.94 7.52
CA THR A 40 -3.64 9.94 8.98
C THR A 40 -4.74 8.96 9.35
N GLY A 41 -4.68 7.74 8.85
CA GLY A 41 -5.76 6.82 9.10
C GLY A 41 -5.29 5.50 9.71
N TYR A 42 -6.21 4.85 10.35
CA TYR A 42 -6.11 3.48 10.85
C TYR A 42 -6.51 2.50 9.73
N PRO A 43 -5.86 1.32 9.64
CA PRO A 43 -4.70 0.86 10.39
C PRO A 43 -3.38 1.43 9.85
N PRO A 44 -2.31 1.45 10.68
CA PRO A 44 -0.97 1.76 10.20
C PRO A 44 -0.50 0.70 9.22
N PHE A 45 0.27 1.11 8.22
CA PHE A 45 0.75 0.22 7.16
C PHE A 45 2.15 0.60 6.68
N ASN A 46 2.82 -0.37 6.07
CA ASN A 46 4.07 -0.18 5.35
C ASN A 46 3.89 -0.62 3.89
N ILE A 47 4.59 0.04 2.98
CA ILE A 47 4.77 -0.41 1.60
C ILE A 47 6.27 -0.64 1.41
N THR A 48 6.64 -1.83 0.95
CA THR A 48 8.02 -2.21 0.69
C THR A 48 8.20 -2.58 -0.78
N LYS A 49 9.38 -2.29 -1.30
CA LYS A 49 9.85 -2.69 -2.62
C LYS A 49 11.14 -3.50 -2.45
N GLN A 50 11.23 -4.63 -3.12
CA GLN A 50 12.39 -5.50 -3.08
C GLN A 50 12.80 -5.87 -4.51
N MET A 51 14.06 -5.61 -4.85
CA MET A 51 14.68 -6.18 -6.06
C MET A 51 15.15 -7.59 -5.75
N VAL A 52 14.76 -8.53 -6.59
CA VAL A 52 15.19 -9.92 -6.49
C VAL A 52 16.22 -10.18 -7.59
N GLU A 53 17.34 -10.80 -7.23
CA GLU A 53 18.38 -11.16 -8.19
C GLU A 53 17.82 -12.07 -9.29
N GLY A 54 18.09 -11.72 -10.56
CA GLY A 54 17.55 -12.45 -11.71
C GLY A 54 16.14 -12.07 -12.14
N GLN A 55 15.47 -11.11 -11.48
CA GLN A 55 14.20 -10.56 -11.89
C GLN A 55 14.37 -9.13 -12.41
N GLU A 56 13.69 -8.81 -13.52
CA GLU A 56 13.70 -7.46 -14.11
C GLU A 56 12.79 -6.50 -13.32
N GLU A 57 11.70 -7.01 -12.77
CA GLU A 57 10.70 -6.23 -12.06
C GLU A 57 10.77 -6.48 -10.54
N PRO A 58 10.58 -5.44 -9.73
CA PRO A 58 10.58 -5.57 -8.28
C PRO A 58 9.32 -6.25 -7.76
N LEU A 59 9.45 -6.90 -6.61
CA LEU A 59 8.33 -7.31 -5.78
C LEU A 59 7.92 -6.18 -4.82
N TYR A 60 6.64 -6.07 -4.59
CA TYR A 60 6.08 -5.12 -3.63
C TYR A 60 5.33 -5.86 -2.53
N ALA A 61 5.30 -5.30 -1.35
CA ALA A 61 4.44 -5.80 -0.29
C ALA A 61 3.79 -4.64 0.49
N ILE A 62 2.50 -4.79 0.76
CA ILE A 62 1.78 -3.94 1.70
C ILE A 62 1.61 -4.74 2.98
N THR A 63 1.95 -4.14 4.11
CA THR A 63 1.75 -4.72 5.44
C THR A 63 0.87 -3.81 6.26
N LEU A 64 -0.24 -4.32 6.81
CA LEU A 64 -1.15 -3.56 7.67
C LEU A 64 -1.18 -4.21 9.06
N ALA A 65 -1.08 -3.37 10.09
CA ALA A 65 -1.22 -3.82 11.47
C ALA A 65 -2.71 -3.88 11.84
N VAL A 66 -3.27 -5.09 11.83
CA VAL A 66 -4.70 -5.38 12.00
C VAL A 66 -4.94 -6.33 13.18
N ALA A 67 -4.27 -6.06 14.30
CA ALA A 67 -4.47 -6.83 15.52
C ALA A 67 -5.96 -6.84 15.93
N GLY A 68 -6.48 -8.00 16.30
CA GLY A 68 -7.88 -8.20 16.66
C GLY A 68 -8.78 -8.62 15.50
N PHE A 69 -8.32 -8.51 14.25
CA PHE A 69 -9.08 -8.98 13.08
C PHE A 69 -8.74 -10.42 12.73
N THR A 70 -9.74 -11.16 12.30
CA THR A 70 -9.60 -12.51 11.74
C THR A 70 -9.74 -12.45 10.21
N LYS A 71 -9.46 -13.55 9.52
CA LYS A 71 -9.62 -13.64 8.05
C LYS A 71 -11.06 -13.37 7.58
N LYS A 72 -12.04 -13.61 8.43
CA LYS A 72 -13.47 -13.40 8.11
C LYS A 72 -13.87 -11.93 8.18
N ASP A 73 -13.09 -11.14 8.91
CA ASP A 73 -13.35 -9.73 9.16
C ASP A 73 -12.70 -8.83 8.09
N ILE A 74 -11.82 -9.40 7.25
CA ILE A 74 -11.05 -8.65 6.25
C ILE A 74 -11.47 -9.07 4.85
N ASP A 75 -11.80 -8.08 4.03
CA ASP A 75 -12.06 -8.22 2.61
C ASP A 75 -11.03 -7.45 1.78
N ILE A 76 -10.56 -8.07 0.69
CA ILE A 76 -9.57 -7.49 -0.22
C ILE A 76 -10.13 -7.59 -1.64
N SER A 77 -10.23 -6.47 -2.31
CA SER A 77 -10.72 -6.37 -3.68
C SER A 77 -9.85 -5.47 -4.54
N ILE A 78 -9.88 -5.70 -5.85
CA ILE A 78 -9.25 -4.82 -6.84
C ILE A 78 -10.33 -4.38 -7.81
N GLU A 79 -10.45 -3.07 -7.96
CA GLU A 79 -11.37 -2.44 -8.91
C GLU A 79 -10.68 -1.22 -9.53
N ASP A 80 -10.72 -1.13 -10.85
CA ASP A 80 -10.18 0.00 -11.63
C ASP A 80 -8.74 0.41 -11.22
N GLY A 81 -7.84 -0.58 -11.10
CA GLY A 81 -6.46 -0.34 -10.71
C GLY A 81 -6.29 0.16 -9.27
N THR A 82 -7.30 -0.07 -8.44
CA THR A 82 -7.28 0.30 -7.02
C THR A 82 -7.44 -0.95 -6.17
N LEU A 83 -6.47 -1.23 -5.33
CA LEU A 83 -6.56 -2.24 -4.29
C LEU A 83 -7.29 -1.65 -3.09
N LYS A 84 -8.37 -2.29 -2.68
CA LYS A 84 -9.16 -1.91 -1.52
C LYS A 84 -9.05 -2.99 -0.46
N VAL A 85 -8.74 -2.59 0.77
CA VAL A 85 -8.69 -3.47 1.95
C VAL A 85 -9.69 -2.93 2.96
N GLU A 86 -10.68 -3.72 3.30
CA GLU A 86 -11.71 -3.39 4.29
C GLU A 86 -11.61 -4.33 5.49
N GLY A 87 -11.70 -3.78 6.68
CA GLY A 87 -11.85 -4.53 7.91
C GLY A 87 -13.16 -4.16 8.59
N LYS A 88 -13.96 -5.17 8.90
CA LYS A 88 -15.22 -5.02 9.64
C LYS A 88 -15.15 -5.89 10.88
N THR A 89 -15.20 -5.26 12.03
CA THR A 89 -15.25 -5.97 13.31
C THR A 89 -16.65 -5.88 13.89
N ASN A 90 -17.11 -7.01 14.41
CA ASN A 90 -18.36 -7.08 15.18
C ASN A 90 -18.10 -6.93 16.69
N ILE A 91 -16.95 -6.36 17.08
CA ILE A 91 -16.68 -6.09 18.49
C ILE A 91 -17.68 -5.01 18.91
N ILE A 92 -18.79 -5.47 19.42
CA ILE A 92 -19.70 -4.66 20.20
C ILE A 92 -18.99 -4.50 21.53
N ASP A 93 -18.51 -3.32 21.85
CA ASP A 93 -18.05 -2.89 23.16
C ASP A 93 -19.28 -2.91 24.12
N THR A 94 -19.80 -4.10 24.41
CA THR A 94 -21.06 -4.26 25.13
C THR A 94 -20.89 -4.76 26.57
N ASP A 95 -19.67 -4.92 27.02
CA ASP A 95 -19.47 -5.20 28.43
C ASP A 95 -19.32 -3.88 29.20
N GLU A 96 -20.44 -3.35 29.65
CA GLU A 96 -20.51 -2.13 30.48
C GLU A 96 -19.69 -2.24 31.77
N SER A 97 -19.20 -3.44 32.11
CA SER A 97 -18.35 -3.69 33.28
C SER A 97 -16.86 -3.40 33.02
N ILE A 98 -16.47 -3.20 31.74
CA ILE A 98 -15.07 -2.95 31.36
C ILE A 98 -14.82 -1.45 31.25
N GLU A 99 -14.00 -0.91 32.13
CA GLU A 99 -13.48 0.44 32.06
C GLU A 99 -12.05 0.44 31.51
N PHE A 100 -11.83 1.10 30.34
CA PHE A 100 -10.49 1.26 29.80
C PHE A 100 -9.74 2.37 30.54
N LEU A 101 -8.71 2.03 31.28
CA LEU A 101 -7.77 3.00 31.84
C LEU A 101 -6.88 3.64 30.76
N HIS A 102 -6.62 2.89 29.67
CA HIS A 102 -5.94 3.36 28.47
C HIS A 102 -6.38 2.50 27.28
N LYS A 103 -6.80 3.12 26.18
CA LYS A 103 -7.17 2.44 24.94
C LYS A 103 -6.25 2.90 23.80
N GLY A 104 -5.17 2.15 23.57
CA GLY A 104 -4.18 2.41 22.50
C GLY A 104 -4.40 1.59 21.25
N ILE A 105 -5.10 0.44 21.34
CA ILE A 105 -5.42 -0.41 20.19
C ILE A 105 -6.80 -0.04 19.68
N ALA A 106 -6.86 0.46 18.44
CA ALA A 106 -8.11 0.87 17.82
C ALA A 106 -8.70 -0.31 17.03
N GLU A 107 -9.53 -1.11 17.66
CA GLU A 107 -10.30 -2.17 17.02
C GLU A 107 -11.57 -1.58 16.40
N ARG A 108 -11.43 -0.94 15.23
CA ARG A 108 -12.54 -0.29 14.54
C ARG A 108 -12.56 -0.64 13.06
N ASN A 109 -13.73 -0.55 12.45
CA ASN A 109 -13.87 -0.71 11.00
C ASN A 109 -12.96 0.25 10.26
N PHE A 110 -12.39 -0.22 9.15
CA PHE A 110 -11.52 0.59 8.31
C PHE A 110 -11.72 0.26 6.83
N THR A 111 -11.33 1.20 6.00
CA THR A 111 -11.14 1.01 4.56
C THR A 111 -9.84 1.68 4.17
N ARG A 112 -8.96 0.92 3.52
CA ARG A 112 -7.71 1.41 2.92
C ARG A 112 -7.71 1.14 1.43
N THR A 113 -7.30 2.15 0.67
CA THR A 113 -7.19 2.06 -0.79
C THR A 113 -5.76 2.37 -1.22
N PHE A 114 -5.27 1.61 -2.19
CA PHE A 114 -3.94 1.77 -2.76
C PHE A 114 -4.06 1.80 -4.28
N LYS A 115 -3.58 2.87 -4.92
CA LYS A 115 -3.52 2.93 -6.38
C LYS A 115 -2.40 2.01 -6.86
N LEU A 116 -2.74 1.15 -7.81
CA LEU A 116 -1.80 0.27 -8.48
C LEU A 116 -1.40 0.88 -9.83
N ALA A 117 -0.12 0.80 -10.17
CA ALA A 117 0.35 1.11 -11.52
C ALA A 117 -0.17 0.04 -12.50
N ASP A 118 -0.09 0.36 -13.79
CA ASP A 118 -0.41 -0.59 -14.84
C ASP A 118 0.41 -1.88 -14.70
N TYR A 119 -0.25 -3.00 -14.89
CA TYR A 119 0.34 -4.34 -14.80
C TYR A 119 0.76 -4.79 -13.38
N VAL A 120 0.39 -4.08 -12.34
CA VAL A 120 0.58 -4.54 -10.97
C VAL A 120 -0.56 -5.45 -10.57
N GLU A 121 -0.22 -6.65 -10.13
CA GLU A 121 -1.16 -7.71 -9.73
C GLU A 121 -0.87 -8.16 -8.29
N VAL A 122 -1.92 -8.65 -7.61
CA VAL A 122 -1.75 -9.28 -6.30
C VAL A 122 -1.35 -10.74 -6.50
N GLU A 123 -0.22 -11.11 -5.92
CA GLU A 123 0.27 -12.48 -5.90
C GLU A 123 -0.39 -13.29 -4.79
N SER A 124 -0.43 -12.72 -3.59
CA SER A 124 -0.94 -13.41 -2.40
C SER A 124 -1.31 -12.43 -1.30
N ALA A 125 -2.19 -12.87 -0.39
CA ALA A 125 -2.49 -12.17 0.84
C ALA A 125 -2.47 -13.16 2.01
N LYS A 126 -1.82 -12.78 3.12
CA LYS A 126 -1.69 -13.61 4.33
C LYS A 126 -1.92 -12.76 5.56
N LEU A 127 -2.78 -13.25 6.45
CA LEU A 127 -2.97 -12.71 7.79
C LEU A 127 -2.31 -13.65 8.81
N GLU A 128 -1.33 -13.14 9.54
CA GLU A 128 -0.57 -13.86 10.54
C GLU A 128 -0.12 -12.91 11.65
N ASP A 129 -0.26 -13.33 12.89
CA ASP A 129 0.18 -12.56 14.09
C ASP A 129 -0.33 -11.11 14.13
N GLY A 130 -1.55 -10.86 13.66
CA GLY A 130 -2.15 -9.51 13.62
C GLY A 130 -1.61 -8.62 12.50
N ILE A 131 -0.84 -9.18 11.58
CA ILE A 131 -0.31 -8.49 10.41
C ILE A 131 -0.91 -9.06 9.13
N LEU A 132 -1.58 -8.22 8.37
CA LEU A 132 -1.99 -8.54 7.01
C LEU A 132 -0.87 -8.15 6.06
N ARG A 133 -0.37 -9.12 5.30
CA ARG A 133 0.62 -8.91 4.23
C ARG A 133 -0.01 -9.21 2.89
N VAL A 134 0.04 -8.25 1.99
CA VAL A 134 -0.38 -8.39 0.59
C VAL A 134 0.84 -8.26 -0.29
N ASN A 135 1.20 -9.32 -1.00
CA ASN A 135 2.31 -9.33 -1.94
C ASN A 135 1.81 -9.01 -3.34
N LEU A 136 2.56 -8.17 -4.05
CA LEU A 136 2.23 -7.71 -5.39
C LEU A 136 3.47 -7.80 -6.28
N PHE A 137 3.25 -8.02 -7.55
CA PHE A 137 4.29 -8.01 -8.57
C PHE A 137 3.81 -7.26 -9.81
N ARG A 138 4.73 -6.84 -10.64
CA ARG A 138 4.43 -6.19 -11.91
C ARG A 138 4.62 -7.19 -13.04
N ASN A 139 3.54 -7.44 -13.77
CA ASN A 139 3.50 -8.38 -14.89
C ASN A 139 3.35 -7.63 -16.21
N VAL A 140 4.46 -7.13 -16.74
CA VAL A 140 4.45 -6.41 -18.02
C VAL A 140 4.40 -7.42 -19.17
N PRO A 141 3.37 -7.39 -20.04
CA PRO A 141 3.30 -8.25 -21.20
C PRO A 141 4.53 -8.11 -22.11
N GLU A 142 5.03 -9.20 -22.66
CA GLU A 142 6.20 -9.20 -23.57
C GLU A 142 6.06 -8.22 -24.74
N ALA A 143 4.85 -8.05 -25.26
CA ALA A 143 4.57 -7.10 -26.35
C ALA A 143 4.80 -5.62 -25.98
N MET A 144 4.81 -5.33 -24.67
CA MET A 144 4.97 -3.97 -24.11
C MET A 144 6.37 -3.71 -23.57
N LYS A 145 7.23 -4.74 -23.52
CA LYS A 145 8.63 -4.59 -23.12
C LYS A 145 9.42 -3.83 -24.19
N PRO A 146 10.43 -3.03 -23.80
CA PRO A 146 11.34 -2.38 -24.74
C PRO A 146 12.01 -3.42 -25.63
N LYS A 147 11.95 -3.24 -26.94
CA LYS A 147 12.66 -4.07 -27.90
C LYS A 147 13.93 -3.36 -28.35
N THR A 148 15.04 -4.05 -28.29
CA THR A 148 16.28 -3.58 -28.90
C THR A 148 16.16 -3.71 -30.42
N ILE A 149 16.44 -2.64 -31.14
CA ILE A 149 16.48 -2.63 -32.60
C ILE A 149 17.94 -2.63 -33.01
N ASP A 150 18.36 -3.69 -33.70
CA ASP A 150 19.70 -3.77 -34.25
C ASP A 150 19.81 -2.84 -35.44
N ILE A 151 20.85 -2.01 -35.44
CA ILE A 151 21.16 -1.11 -36.56
C ILE A 151 22.09 -1.88 -37.51
N SER A 152 21.59 -2.15 -38.69
CA SER A 152 22.38 -2.75 -39.75
C SER A 152 23.17 -1.71 -40.53
#